data_f5bb49aba921ccc0b8f268d9a01d0808
#
_entry.id   f5bb49aba921ccc0b8f268d9a01d0808
#
_cell.length_a   1.000
_cell.length_b   1.000
_cell.length_c   1.000
_cell.angle_alpha   90.00
_cell.angle_beta   90.00
_cell.angle_gamma   90.00
#
_symmetry.space_group_name_H-M   'P 1'
#
loop_
_entity.id
_entity.type
_entity.pdbx_description
1 polymer ?
#
loop_
_entity_poly.entity_id
_entity_poly.type
_entity_poly.pdbx_seq_one_letter_code
_entity_poly.pdbx_strand_id
1 'polypeptide(L)'
;MNHIERDVAALSNKPADRLPTYPLAMGVCRRLLNGGAGITYHDWVTDPKKFADAFIVGQKYFDFDFAIGLMDLSVMAGDLGSHVRMDEQNTPFVDDPVIKSVEDYEKIEVPNIKDPKSRSYVLVEGTGIFAKALGSQVITAAFLEGPLLALTQSRGAEYVFKDMYDNESSRAAVHKALKTITEYDKDMVKAFAQKKPAGLVWDYLWGSYSCLGDKEYDEFEGQQKYAGCLNDLVVKEGMANCVHNCADLPHLDTQVTKFKSTIYSMAYYPLIPGSPSAKEVISKGYSDNCLMAGNIDPQGYVRWTPEKMQKTTMNLCNEVVKALKDRGLGARYCIASGCEVPPALSTKMDNIKMCVDTVKQYGTFA
;
A
#
# COMPACT_ATOMS: atom_id res chain seq x y z
N MET A 1 9.69 -22.93 -8.55
CA MET A 1 8.79 -22.69 -7.40
C MET A 1 7.46 -22.14 -7.88
N ASN A 2 6.34 -22.46 -7.23
CA ASN A 2 5.09 -21.71 -7.41
C ASN A 2 5.18 -20.36 -6.67
N HIS A 3 4.16 -19.50 -6.79
CA HIS A 3 4.19 -18.17 -6.16
C HIS A 3 4.31 -18.25 -4.63
N ILE A 4 3.47 -19.05 -3.97
CA ILE A 4 3.50 -19.20 -2.49
C ILE A 4 4.85 -19.69 -1.99
N GLU A 5 5.42 -20.71 -2.66
CA GLU A 5 6.74 -21.23 -2.28
C GLU A 5 7.83 -20.16 -2.38
N ARG A 6 7.78 -19.34 -3.44
CA ARG A 6 8.73 -18.24 -3.67
C ARG A 6 8.58 -17.14 -2.62
N ASP A 7 7.34 -16.72 -2.37
CA ASP A 7 7.06 -15.65 -1.42
C ASP A 7 7.43 -16.06 0.01
N VAL A 8 7.08 -17.30 0.41
CA VAL A 8 7.46 -17.85 1.72
C VAL A 8 8.99 -17.97 1.82
N ALA A 9 9.67 -18.40 0.76
CA ALA A 9 11.12 -18.45 0.75
C ALA A 9 11.74 -17.05 0.90
N ALA A 10 11.23 -16.05 0.16
CA ALA A 10 11.67 -14.67 0.26
C ALA A 10 11.41 -14.09 1.66
N LEU A 11 10.22 -14.29 2.24
CA LEU A 11 9.87 -13.84 3.58
C LEU A 11 10.68 -14.52 4.69
N SER A 12 11.12 -15.74 4.46
CA SER A 12 11.88 -16.54 5.43
C SER A 12 13.40 -16.51 5.22
N ASN A 13 13.90 -15.66 4.33
CA ASN A 13 15.30 -15.59 3.93
C ASN A 13 15.87 -16.96 3.48
N LYS A 14 15.06 -17.74 2.77
CA LYS A 14 15.47 -19.03 2.19
C LYS A 14 15.80 -18.88 0.70
N PRO A 15 16.53 -19.82 0.11
CA PRO A 15 16.77 -19.83 -1.32
C PRO A 15 15.45 -19.84 -2.11
N ALA A 16 15.35 -18.96 -3.11
CA ALA A 16 14.26 -18.89 -4.05
C ALA A 16 14.79 -18.95 -5.49
N ASP A 17 13.93 -19.34 -6.43
CA ASP A 17 14.29 -19.40 -7.85
C ASP A 17 14.56 -18.00 -8.44
N ARG A 18 13.81 -17.00 -7.98
CA ARG A 18 13.94 -15.59 -8.38
C ARG A 18 13.39 -14.63 -7.33
N LEU A 19 13.61 -13.37 -7.53
CA LEU A 19 12.94 -12.28 -6.79
C LEU A 19 11.41 -12.37 -7.02
N PRO A 20 10.59 -12.17 -5.98
CA PRO A 20 9.16 -11.91 -6.17
C PRO A 20 8.93 -10.58 -6.89
N THR A 21 7.76 -10.45 -7.54
CA THR A 21 7.37 -9.21 -8.25
C THR A 21 5.90 -8.91 -8.08
N TYR A 22 5.62 -7.64 -7.80
CA TYR A 22 4.28 -7.10 -7.72
C TYR A 22 4.27 -5.60 -8.07
N PRO A 23 4.22 -5.22 -9.36
CA PRO A 23 3.82 -3.86 -9.70
C PRO A 23 2.47 -3.58 -9.04
N LEU A 24 2.36 -2.47 -8.30
CA LEU A 24 1.15 -2.13 -7.54
C LEU A 24 -0.01 -1.80 -8.53
N ALA A 25 -0.37 -2.78 -9.36
CA ALA A 25 -1.38 -2.68 -10.40
C ALA A 25 -2.74 -3.04 -9.82
N MET A 26 -3.40 -2.09 -9.16
CA MET A 26 -4.65 -2.27 -8.44
C MET A 26 -5.84 -1.75 -9.25
N GLY A 27 -6.15 -0.48 -9.20
CA GLY A 27 -7.27 0.11 -9.95
C GLY A 27 -7.21 -0.11 -11.47
N VAL A 28 -6.01 -0.22 -12.03
CA VAL A 28 -5.83 -0.52 -13.46
C VAL A 28 -6.37 -1.91 -13.85
N CYS A 29 -6.42 -2.88 -12.92
CA CYS A 29 -6.92 -4.23 -13.18
C CYS A 29 -8.42 -4.26 -13.51
N ARG A 30 -9.21 -3.23 -13.11
CA ARG A 30 -10.63 -3.10 -13.50
C ARG A 30 -10.83 -3.07 -15.02
N ARG A 31 -9.79 -2.67 -15.76
CA ARG A 31 -9.78 -2.62 -17.22
C ARG A 31 -9.76 -4.00 -17.89
N LEU A 32 -9.40 -5.04 -17.15
CA LEU A 32 -9.40 -6.43 -17.65
C LEU A 32 -10.77 -7.11 -17.56
N LEU A 33 -11.71 -6.52 -16.83
CA LEU A 33 -13.05 -7.09 -16.68
C LEU A 33 -13.87 -6.97 -17.98
N ASN A 34 -14.98 -7.66 -18.06
CA ASN A 34 -15.86 -7.69 -19.23
C ASN A 34 -15.13 -8.03 -20.54
N GLY A 35 -14.21 -9.01 -20.49
CA GLY A 35 -13.45 -9.42 -21.68
C GLY A 35 -12.46 -8.36 -22.17
N GLY A 36 -12.03 -7.45 -21.30
CA GLY A 36 -11.12 -6.35 -21.63
C GLY A 36 -11.80 -5.02 -21.96
N ALA A 37 -13.13 -4.96 -21.95
CA ALA A 37 -13.85 -3.70 -22.09
C ALA A 37 -13.76 -2.81 -20.84
N GLY A 38 -13.46 -3.43 -19.69
CA GLY A 38 -13.34 -2.75 -18.41
C GLY A 38 -14.68 -2.46 -17.72
N ILE A 39 -14.60 -1.88 -16.54
CA ILE A 39 -15.71 -1.30 -15.78
C ILE A 39 -15.33 0.06 -15.26
N THR A 40 -16.31 0.87 -14.86
CA THR A 40 -16.09 2.19 -14.29
C THR A 40 -15.48 2.10 -12.87
N TYR A 41 -14.86 3.17 -12.41
CA TYR A 41 -14.43 3.27 -11.00
C TYR A 41 -15.62 3.10 -10.06
N HIS A 42 -16.71 3.82 -10.33
CA HIS A 42 -17.93 3.72 -9.53
C HIS A 42 -18.39 2.27 -9.38
N ASP A 43 -18.50 1.54 -10.48
CA ASP A 43 -18.88 0.11 -10.45
C ASP A 43 -17.92 -0.74 -9.61
N TRP A 44 -16.61 -0.44 -9.71
CA TRP A 44 -15.58 -1.21 -9.05
C TRP A 44 -15.56 -0.97 -7.52
N VAL A 45 -15.75 0.28 -7.08
CA VAL A 45 -15.67 0.65 -5.66
C VAL A 45 -16.99 0.57 -4.90
N THR A 46 -18.08 0.17 -5.56
CA THR A 46 -19.41 0.03 -4.96
C THR A 46 -19.94 -1.41 -4.95
N ASP A 47 -19.21 -2.36 -5.55
CA ASP A 47 -19.59 -3.77 -5.63
C ASP A 47 -18.44 -4.67 -5.19
N PRO A 48 -18.57 -5.39 -4.04
CA PRO A 48 -17.51 -6.25 -3.52
C PRO A 48 -17.03 -7.32 -4.50
N LYS A 49 -17.95 -7.86 -5.33
CA LYS A 49 -17.59 -8.87 -6.31
C LYS A 49 -16.80 -8.28 -7.46
N LYS A 50 -17.21 -7.12 -8.00
CA LYS A 50 -16.48 -6.43 -9.06
C LYS A 50 -15.09 -5.98 -8.57
N PHE A 51 -15.01 -5.51 -7.32
CA PHE A 51 -13.75 -5.20 -6.67
C PHE A 51 -12.81 -6.41 -6.66
N ALA A 52 -13.28 -7.55 -6.15
CA ALA A 52 -12.50 -8.78 -6.06
C ALA A 52 -12.12 -9.35 -7.44
N ASP A 53 -13.06 -9.36 -8.40
CA ASP A 53 -12.84 -9.91 -9.73
C ASP A 53 -11.69 -9.21 -10.45
N ALA A 54 -11.49 -7.90 -10.23
CA ALA A 54 -10.36 -7.18 -10.82
C ALA A 54 -9.00 -7.74 -10.35
N PHE A 55 -8.84 -8.01 -9.06
CA PHE A 55 -7.61 -8.61 -8.52
C PHE A 55 -7.42 -10.06 -8.99
N ILE A 56 -8.50 -10.84 -9.04
CA ILE A 56 -8.45 -12.24 -9.52
C ILE A 56 -8.03 -12.30 -10.99
N VAL A 57 -8.61 -11.46 -11.83
CA VAL A 57 -8.28 -11.41 -13.26
C VAL A 57 -6.89 -10.78 -13.45
N GLY A 58 -6.55 -9.72 -12.71
CA GLY A 58 -5.25 -9.06 -12.77
C GLY A 58 -4.10 -10.00 -12.41
N GLN A 59 -4.24 -10.77 -11.32
CA GLN A 59 -3.24 -11.75 -10.91
C GLN A 59 -3.01 -12.79 -12.01
N LYS A 60 -4.08 -13.34 -12.57
CA LYS A 60 -3.99 -14.34 -13.64
C LYS A 60 -3.41 -13.80 -14.94
N TYR A 61 -3.75 -12.55 -15.30
CA TYR A 61 -3.31 -11.95 -16.56
C TYR A 61 -1.84 -11.54 -16.53
N PHE A 62 -1.39 -10.97 -15.41
CA PHE A 62 -0.02 -10.50 -15.25
C PHE A 62 0.90 -11.52 -14.58
N ASP A 63 0.36 -12.53 -13.93
CA ASP A 63 1.10 -13.56 -13.19
C ASP A 63 1.92 -12.97 -12.03
N PHE A 64 1.25 -12.13 -11.21
CA PHE A 64 1.83 -11.51 -10.02
C PHE A 64 2.11 -12.53 -8.91
N ASP A 65 3.13 -12.26 -8.09
CA ASP A 65 3.44 -13.08 -6.91
C ASP A 65 2.52 -12.73 -5.71
N PHE A 66 1.91 -11.54 -5.68
CA PHE A 66 0.99 -11.11 -4.61
C PHE A 66 -0.36 -10.65 -5.18
N ALA A 67 -1.35 -10.52 -4.29
CA ALA A 67 -2.60 -9.80 -4.55
C ALA A 67 -2.93 -8.91 -3.35
N ILE A 68 -2.87 -7.59 -3.52
CA ILE A 68 -3.07 -6.60 -2.46
C ILE A 68 -4.28 -5.74 -2.78
N GLY A 69 -5.28 -5.74 -1.89
CA GLY A 69 -6.57 -5.12 -2.10
C GLY A 69 -6.62 -3.65 -1.70
N LEU A 70 -5.92 -2.76 -2.41
CA LEU A 70 -6.14 -1.32 -2.32
C LEU A 70 -7.28 -0.91 -3.24
N MET A 71 -8.23 -0.17 -2.69
CA MET A 71 -9.30 0.48 -3.46
C MET A 71 -8.84 1.88 -3.92
N ASP A 72 -8.66 2.76 -2.97
CA ASP A 72 -8.07 4.11 -3.09
C ASP A 72 -7.89 4.69 -1.67
N LEU A 73 -7.30 5.89 -1.57
CA LEU A 73 -7.02 6.55 -0.29
C LEU A 73 -8.14 7.51 0.17
N SER A 74 -9.37 7.31 -0.29
CA SER A 74 -10.53 8.13 0.12
C SER A 74 -11.67 7.30 0.73
N VAL A 75 -11.41 6.00 0.98
CA VAL A 75 -12.44 5.08 1.52
C VAL A 75 -12.89 5.56 2.90
N MET A 76 -11.94 5.73 3.81
CA MET A 76 -12.25 6.12 5.19
C MET A 76 -12.82 7.53 5.28
N ALA A 77 -12.23 8.49 4.57
CA ALA A 77 -12.72 9.86 4.55
C ALA A 77 -14.14 9.95 3.96
N GLY A 78 -14.46 9.16 2.94
CA GLY A 78 -15.80 9.08 2.36
C GLY A 78 -16.82 8.53 3.35
N ASP A 79 -16.50 7.45 4.05
CA ASP A 79 -17.38 6.86 5.05
C ASP A 79 -17.54 7.75 6.31
N LEU A 80 -16.55 8.62 6.60
CA LEU A 80 -16.66 9.68 7.62
C LEU A 80 -17.55 10.85 7.17
N GLY A 81 -17.97 10.92 5.90
CA GLY A 81 -18.88 11.92 5.37
C GLY A 81 -18.27 12.93 4.39
N SER A 82 -17.02 12.78 4.00
CA SER A 82 -16.41 13.59 2.95
C SER A 82 -17.01 13.27 1.58
N HIS A 83 -17.12 14.27 0.70
CA HIS A 83 -17.48 14.03 -0.69
C HIS A 83 -16.28 13.47 -1.47
N VAL A 84 -16.48 12.34 -2.15
CA VAL A 84 -15.45 11.66 -2.94
C VAL A 84 -15.80 11.78 -4.42
N ARG A 85 -14.92 12.41 -5.17
CA ARG A 85 -15.01 12.49 -6.62
C ARG A 85 -14.43 11.24 -7.26
N MET A 86 -15.17 10.66 -8.19
CA MET A 86 -14.78 9.48 -8.96
C MET A 86 -14.80 9.85 -10.44
N ASP A 87 -13.64 9.85 -11.07
CA ASP A 87 -13.51 9.97 -12.52
C ASP A 87 -12.66 8.80 -13.08
N GLU A 88 -12.77 8.57 -14.40
CA GLU A 88 -12.16 7.38 -15.01
C GLU A 88 -10.65 7.51 -15.29
N GLN A 89 -10.10 8.70 -15.14
CA GLN A 89 -8.70 8.99 -15.44
C GLN A 89 -7.81 9.03 -14.20
N ASN A 90 -8.43 9.17 -13.02
CA ASN A 90 -7.73 9.33 -11.75
C ASN A 90 -8.26 8.34 -10.71
N THR A 91 -7.42 8.03 -9.73
CA THR A 91 -7.88 7.39 -8.49
C THR A 91 -8.92 8.28 -7.82
N PRO A 92 -10.00 7.73 -7.24
CA PRO A 92 -10.96 8.51 -6.45
C PRO A 92 -10.28 9.34 -5.37
N PHE A 93 -10.74 10.57 -5.17
CA PHE A 93 -10.15 11.51 -4.21
C PHE A 93 -11.22 12.38 -3.55
N VAL A 94 -10.91 12.87 -2.35
CA VAL A 94 -11.76 13.82 -1.63
C VAL A 94 -11.63 15.21 -2.26
N ASP A 95 -12.73 15.76 -2.73
CA ASP A 95 -12.81 17.13 -3.25
C ASP A 95 -13.56 18.09 -2.31
N ASP A 96 -14.32 17.55 -1.35
CA ASP A 96 -14.96 18.30 -0.29
C ASP A 96 -14.87 17.56 1.06
N PRO A 97 -13.83 17.86 1.89
CA PRO A 97 -13.60 17.19 3.17
C PRO A 97 -14.73 17.46 4.17
N VAL A 98 -15.05 16.50 5.03
CA VAL A 98 -16.09 16.62 6.07
C VAL A 98 -15.68 17.57 7.19
N ILE A 99 -14.39 17.67 7.53
CA ILE A 99 -13.85 18.54 8.58
C ILE A 99 -13.50 19.88 7.96
N LYS A 100 -14.24 20.94 8.31
CA LYS A 100 -14.04 22.30 7.79
C LYS A 100 -13.30 23.21 8.76
N SER A 101 -13.42 22.96 10.06
CA SER A 101 -12.81 23.75 11.12
C SER A 101 -12.26 22.86 12.23
N VAL A 102 -11.56 23.46 13.22
CA VAL A 102 -11.01 22.74 14.38
C VAL A 102 -12.13 22.11 15.22
N GLU A 103 -13.28 22.76 15.31
CA GLU A 103 -14.45 22.29 16.07
C GLU A 103 -15.09 21.04 15.44
N ASP A 104 -14.85 20.78 14.15
CA ASP A 104 -15.42 19.63 13.47
C ASP A 104 -14.67 18.32 13.77
N TYR A 105 -13.41 18.39 14.25
CA TYR A 105 -12.67 17.22 14.69
C TYR A 105 -13.39 16.42 15.78
N GLU A 106 -14.20 17.10 16.60
CA GLU A 106 -14.97 16.45 17.67
C GLU A 106 -16.28 15.81 17.19
N LYS A 107 -16.70 16.10 15.96
CA LYS A 107 -18.00 15.69 15.41
C LYS A 107 -17.91 14.40 14.60
N ILE A 108 -16.70 13.97 14.22
CA ILE A 108 -16.55 12.72 13.50
C ILE A 108 -16.82 11.53 14.42
N GLU A 109 -17.51 10.53 13.89
CA GLU A 109 -17.85 9.30 14.58
C GLU A 109 -17.38 8.09 13.79
N VAL A 110 -17.12 6.97 14.48
CA VAL A 110 -16.73 5.71 13.81
C VAL A 110 -17.89 5.22 12.94
N PRO A 111 -17.69 5.08 11.62
CA PRO A 111 -18.74 4.62 10.72
C PRO A 111 -19.14 3.16 10.98
N ASN A 112 -20.36 2.80 10.59
CA ASN A 112 -20.78 1.41 10.58
C ASN A 112 -20.20 0.65 9.37
N ILE A 113 -19.08 -0.01 9.55
CA ILE A 113 -18.39 -0.79 8.49
C ILE A 113 -19.20 -1.99 7.97
N LYS A 114 -20.33 -2.33 8.60
CA LYS A 114 -21.25 -3.39 8.16
C LYS A 114 -22.39 -2.86 7.29
N ASP A 115 -22.48 -1.56 7.11
CA ASP A 115 -23.46 -0.97 6.19
C ASP A 115 -23.08 -1.32 4.74
N PRO A 116 -23.92 -2.04 3.99
CA PRO A 116 -23.62 -2.37 2.59
C PRO A 116 -23.43 -1.15 1.68
N LYS A 117 -23.79 0.03 2.12
CA LYS A 117 -23.59 1.28 1.39
C LYS A 117 -22.22 1.91 1.64
N SER A 118 -21.52 1.50 2.70
CA SER A 118 -20.19 2.01 3.00
C SER A 118 -19.15 1.42 2.05
N ARG A 119 -18.15 2.19 1.72
CA ARG A 119 -17.03 1.72 0.90
C ARG A 119 -16.12 0.77 1.69
N SER A 120 -16.05 0.93 3.01
CA SER A 120 -15.39 -0.02 3.91
C SER A 120 -16.00 -1.40 3.85
N TYR A 121 -17.34 -1.52 3.77
CA TYR A 121 -18.01 -2.80 3.56
C TYR A 121 -17.55 -3.44 2.25
N VAL A 122 -17.55 -2.68 1.16
CA VAL A 122 -17.10 -3.18 -0.16
C VAL A 122 -15.66 -3.66 -0.10
N LEU A 123 -14.78 -2.89 0.53
CA LEU A 123 -13.36 -3.21 0.69
C LEU A 123 -13.16 -4.50 1.51
N VAL A 124 -13.86 -4.65 2.64
CA VAL A 124 -13.76 -5.83 3.51
C VAL A 124 -14.32 -7.08 2.82
N GLU A 125 -15.54 -6.99 2.26
CA GLU A 125 -16.16 -8.14 1.61
C GLU A 125 -15.41 -8.56 0.35
N GLY A 126 -14.99 -7.60 -0.48
CA GLY A 126 -14.22 -7.87 -1.68
C GLY A 126 -12.85 -8.48 -1.37
N THR A 127 -12.18 -8.01 -0.31
CA THR A 127 -10.94 -8.63 0.18
C THR A 127 -11.18 -10.11 0.53
N GLY A 128 -12.28 -10.42 1.22
CA GLY A 128 -12.64 -11.80 1.54
C GLY A 128 -12.87 -12.67 0.31
N ILE A 129 -13.48 -12.13 -0.74
CA ILE A 129 -13.74 -12.86 -1.99
C ILE A 129 -12.43 -13.21 -2.69
N PHE A 130 -11.54 -12.22 -2.93
CA PHE A 130 -10.28 -12.53 -3.63
C PHE A 130 -9.30 -13.32 -2.76
N ALA A 131 -9.25 -13.08 -1.44
CA ALA A 131 -8.43 -13.88 -0.54
C ALA A 131 -8.82 -15.37 -0.57
N LYS A 132 -10.12 -15.67 -0.58
CA LYS A 132 -10.62 -17.04 -0.74
C LYS A 132 -10.27 -17.64 -2.11
N ALA A 133 -10.35 -16.84 -3.19
CA ALA A 133 -10.12 -17.29 -4.55
C ALA A 133 -8.63 -17.51 -4.87
N LEU A 134 -7.76 -16.67 -4.34
CA LEU A 134 -6.33 -16.63 -4.67
C LEU A 134 -5.41 -17.15 -3.56
N GLY A 135 -5.85 -17.24 -2.31
CA GLY A 135 -5.00 -17.52 -1.16
C GLY A 135 -4.28 -18.87 -1.16
N SER A 136 -4.68 -19.82 -2.03
CA SER A 136 -3.92 -21.05 -2.30
C SER A 136 -2.90 -20.92 -3.44
N GLN A 137 -2.87 -19.76 -4.13
CA GLN A 137 -2.03 -19.55 -5.31
C GLN A 137 -0.99 -18.45 -5.06
N VAL A 138 -1.37 -17.36 -4.38
CA VAL A 138 -0.51 -16.22 -4.04
C VAL A 138 -0.80 -15.73 -2.62
N ILE A 139 0.15 -15.01 -2.02
CA ILE A 139 -0.08 -14.30 -0.77
C ILE A 139 -1.06 -13.14 -1.04
N THR A 140 -2.15 -13.09 -0.25
CA THR A 140 -3.16 -12.04 -0.35
C THR A 140 -3.07 -11.10 0.84
N ALA A 141 -3.25 -9.79 0.63
CA ALA A 141 -3.28 -8.81 1.70
C ALA A 141 -4.42 -7.81 1.53
N ALA A 142 -4.98 -7.35 2.66
CA ALA A 142 -5.79 -6.14 2.71
C ALA A 142 -4.89 -4.91 2.63
N PHE A 143 -5.50 -3.74 2.39
CA PHE A 143 -4.80 -2.46 2.42
C PHE A 143 -5.68 -1.45 3.15
N LEU A 144 -5.04 -0.59 3.97
CA LEU A 144 -5.74 0.44 4.73
C LEU A 144 -4.84 1.68 4.91
N GLU A 145 -5.47 2.84 4.94
CA GLU A 145 -4.82 4.09 5.30
C GLU A 145 -4.46 4.09 6.79
N GLY A 146 -3.31 4.67 7.16
CA GLY A 146 -3.02 4.94 8.57
C GLY A 146 -3.84 6.11 9.11
N PRO A 147 -3.99 6.25 10.44
CA PRO A 147 -4.87 7.25 11.04
C PRO A 147 -4.58 8.69 10.60
N LEU A 148 -3.31 9.07 10.49
CA LEU A 148 -2.93 10.42 10.06
C LEU A 148 -3.26 10.66 8.59
N LEU A 149 -3.10 9.66 7.73
CA LEU A 149 -3.46 9.76 6.33
C LEU A 149 -4.98 9.91 6.17
N ALA A 150 -5.78 9.07 6.83
CA ALA A 150 -7.24 9.18 6.81
C ALA A 150 -7.74 10.54 7.34
N LEU A 151 -7.08 11.09 8.38
CA LEU A 151 -7.40 12.41 8.90
C LEU A 151 -7.09 13.51 7.88
N THR A 152 -5.94 13.42 7.20
CA THR A 152 -5.56 14.41 6.17
C THR A 152 -6.47 14.37 4.95
N GLN A 153 -7.01 13.21 4.60
CA GLN A 153 -8.06 13.10 3.58
C GLN A 153 -9.38 13.73 4.06
N SER A 154 -9.69 13.62 5.35
CA SER A 154 -10.96 14.14 5.93
C SER A 154 -10.98 15.64 6.19
N ARG A 155 -9.82 16.31 6.23
CA ARG A 155 -9.65 17.74 6.55
C ARG A 155 -8.93 18.55 5.46
N GLY A 156 -8.02 17.89 4.74
CA GLY A 156 -6.99 18.52 3.93
C GLY A 156 -5.65 18.58 4.69
N ALA A 157 -4.58 18.06 4.09
CA ALA A 157 -3.27 17.91 4.72
C ALA A 157 -2.72 19.24 5.27
N GLU A 158 -2.81 20.31 4.48
CA GLU A 158 -2.34 21.66 4.87
C GLU A 158 -2.98 22.11 6.20
N TYR A 159 -4.27 21.88 6.36
CA TYR A 159 -4.99 22.29 7.56
C TYR A 159 -4.65 21.40 8.76
N VAL A 160 -4.54 20.09 8.58
CA VAL A 160 -4.13 19.18 9.66
C VAL A 160 -2.77 19.57 10.19
N PHE A 161 -1.77 19.75 9.31
CA PHE A 161 -0.44 20.17 9.73
C PHE A 161 -0.44 21.55 10.40
N LYS A 162 -1.20 22.51 9.90
CA LYS A 162 -1.37 23.78 10.58
C LYS A 162 -1.93 23.59 11.99
N ASP A 163 -3.04 22.85 12.11
CA ASP A 163 -3.75 22.64 13.38
C ASP A 163 -2.88 21.88 14.41
N MET A 164 -1.94 21.03 13.97
CA MET A 164 -0.94 20.37 14.84
C MET A 164 -0.01 21.35 15.55
N TYR A 165 0.27 22.53 14.96
CA TYR A 165 1.25 23.50 15.46
C TYR A 165 0.66 24.83 15.89
N ASP A 166 -0.63 25.11 15.62
CA ASP A 166 -1.25 26.40 15.87
C ASP A 166 -1.30 26.73 17.38
N ASN A 167 -2.03 25.92 18.16
CA ASN A 167 -2.17 26.08 19.60
C ASN A 167 -2.54 24.75 20.29
N GLU A 168 -2.53 24.75 21.64
CA GLU A 168 -2.78 23.54 22.42
C GLU A 168 -4.20 22.96 22.19
N SER A 169 -5.21 23.81 22.03
CA SER A 169 -6.60 23.40 21.79
C SER A 169 -6.75 22.72 20.42
N SER A 170 -6.19 23.30 19.37
CA SER A 170 -6.18 22.72 18.01
C SER A 170 -5.43 21.38 18.00
N ARG A 171 -4.27 21.33 18.65
CA ARG A 171 -3.48 20.09 18.79
C ARG A 171 -4.26 18.98 19.52
N ALA A 172 -4.97 19.33 20.59
CA ALA A 172 -5.82 18.40 21.33
C ALA A 172 -6.99 17.88 20.47
N ALA A 173 -7.58 18.74 19.65
CA ALA A 173 -8.64 18.38 18.71
C ALA A 173 -8.15 17.40 17.63
N VAL A 174 -6.96 17.62 17.05
CA VAL A 174 -6.30 16.67 16.14
C VAL A 174 -6.12 15.30 16.81
N HIS A 175 -5.61 15.26 18.04
CA HIS A 175 -5.46 14.01 18.78
C HIS A 175 -6.79 13.29 19.05
N LYS A 176 -7.88 14.06 19.28
CA LYS A 176 -9.21 13.48 19.45
C LYS A 176 -9.69 12.81 18.17
N ALA A 177 -9.54 13.47 17.03
CA ALA A 177 -9.88 12.89 15.73
C ALA A 177 -9.04 11.64 15.41
N LEU A 178 -7.71 11.69 15.63
CA LEU A 178 -6.83 10.53 15.45
C LEU A 178 -7.26 9.33 16.31
N LYS A 179 -7.73 9.56 17.54
CA LYS A 179 -8.28 8.49 18.38
C LYS A 179 -9.54 7.88 17.77
N THR A 180 -10.47 8.70 17.29
CA THR A 180 -11.71 8.22 16.63
C THR A 180 -11.37 7.39 15.39
N ILE A 181 -10.46 7.88 14.54
CA ILE A 181 -10.03 7.16 13.35
C ILE A 181 -9.30 5.87 13.73
N THR A 182 -8.48 5.85 14.79
CA THR A 182 -7.82 4.63 15.27
C THR A 182 -8.84 3.57 15.73
N GLU A 183 -9.95 3.94 16.34
CA GLU A 183 -11.02 2.97 16.66
C GLU A 183 -11.69 2.45 15.38
N TYR A 184 -11.89 3.30 14.38
CA TYR A 184 -12.37 2.86 13.07
C TYR A 184 -11.38 1.85 12.43
N ASP A 185 -10.08 2.13 12.43
CA ASP A 185 -9.05 1.22 11.95
C ASP A 185 -9.07 -0.13 12.68
N LYS A 186 -9.26 -0.12 14.01
CA LYS A 186 -9.37 -1.35 14.80
C LYS A 186 -10.55 -2.21 14.37
N ASP A 187 -11.69 -1.60 14.04
CA ASP A 187 -12.86 -2.33 13.56
C ASP A 187 -12.61 -2.89 12.15
N MET A 188 -11.93 -2.13 11.29
CA MET A 188 -11.49 -2.61 9.97
C MET A 188 -10.52 -3.80 10.08
N VAL A 189 -9.50 -3.72 10.95
CA VAL A 189 -8.55 -4.83 11.18
C VAL A 189 -9.28 -6.11 11.59
N LYS A 190 -10.21 -6.02 12.56
CA LYS A 190 -11.01 -7.17 13.02
C LYS A 190 -11.90 -7.74 11.91
N ALA A 191 -12.46 -6.86 11.08
CA ALA A 191 -13.30 -7.26 9.96
C ALA A 191 -12.47 -7.99 8.87
N PHE A 192 -11.29 -7.47 8.53
CA PHE A 192 -10.37 -8.15 7.62
C PHE A 192 -9.90 -9.51 8.16
N ALA A 193 -9.57 -9.60 9.44
CA ALA A 193 -9.16 -10.86 10.05
C ALA A 193 -10.20 -11.98 9.87
N GLN A 194 -11.50 -11.65 9.93
CA GLN A 194 -12.59 -12.59 9.63
C GLN A 194 -12.60 -13.06 8.16
N LYS A 195 -12.05 -12.26 7.24
CA LYS A 195 -11.94 -12.59 5.81
C LYS A 195 -10.66 -13.36 5.46
N LYS A 196 -9.72 -13.45 6.41
CA LYS A 196 -8.50 -14.27 6.34
C LYS A 196 -7.53 -13.93 5.19
N PRO A 197 -7.25 -12.65 4.86
CA PRO A 197 -6.06 -12.36 4.07
C PRO A 197 -4.82 -12.74 4.88
N ALA A 198 -3.71 -13.01 4.21
CA ALA A 198 -2.45 -13.37 4.87
C ALA A 198 -1.78 -12.18 5.57
N GLY A 199 -2.09 -10.95 5.15
CA GLY A 199 -1.54 -9.73 5.72
C GLY A 199 -2.44 -8.52 5.55
N LEU A 200 -2.03 -7.43 6.21
CA LEU A 200 -2.61 -6.09 6.03
C LEU A 200 -1.47 -5.11 5.77
N VAL A 201 -1.62 -4.30 4.74
CA VAL A 201 -0.70 -3.23 4.36
C VAL A 201 -1.27 -1.91 4.85
N TRP A 202 -0.52 -1.21 5.69
CA TRP A 202 -0.80 0.15 6.11
C TRP A 202 -0.14 1.15 5.18
N ASP A 203 -0.85 2.20 4.80
CA ASP A 203 -0.24 3.37 4.19
C ASP A 203 0.05 4.43 5.27
N TYR A 204 1.32 4.54 5.65
CA TYR A 204 1.82 5.54 6.60
C TYR A 204 2.59 6.64 5.85
N LEU A 205 1.94 7.23 4.85
CA LEU A 205 2.52 8.20 3.92
C LEU A 205 3.23 9.36 4.62
N TRP A 206 2.65 9.89 5.70
CA TRP A 206 3.19 11.07 6.38
C TRP A 206 4.40 10.81 7.26
N GLY A 207 4.79 9.55 7.44
CA GLY A 207 6.05 9.17 8.07
C GLY A 207 7.26 9.46 7.19
N SER A 208 7.48 10.72 6.87
CA SER A 208 8.57 11.25 6.06
C SER A 208 9.24 12.46 6.73
N TYR A 209 10.56 12.51 6.71
CA TYR A 209 11.34 13.66 7.21
C TYR A 209 11.08 14.96 6.45
N SER A 210 10.49 14.90 5.27
CA SER A 210 10.02 16.09 4.55
C SER A 210 8.76 16.72 5.16
N CYS A 211 8.03 15.97 5.99
CA CYS A 211 6.77 16.40 6.61
C CYS A 211 6.87 16.52 8.13
N LEU A 212 7.41 15.50 8.79
CA LEU A 212 7.46 15.38 10.25
C LEU A 212 8.85 14.95 10.71
N GLY A 213 9.39 15.60 11.75
CA GLY A 213 10.55 15.09 12.47
C GLY A 213 10.21 13.86 13.33
N ASP A 214 11.23 13.21 13.92
CA ASP A 214 11.03 12.00 14.73
C ASP A 214 10.03 12.21 15.87
N LYS A 215 10.11 13.36 16.56
CA LYS A 215 9.24 13.66 17.70
C LYS A 215 7.77 13.82 17.27
N GLU A 216 7.55 14.58 16.22
CA GLU A 216 6.20 14.84 15.68
C GLU A 216 5.61 13.55 15.08
N TYR A 217 6.43 12.78 14.37
CA TYR A 217 5.97 11.51 13.83
C TYR A 217 5.59 10.52 14.94
N ASP A 218 6.44 10.37 15.97
CA ASP A 218 6.13 9.53 17.14
C ASP A 218 4.87 10.02 17.87
N GLU A 219 4.59 11.32 17.92
CA GLU A 219 3.44 11.87 18.61
C GLU A 219 2.13 11.68 17.84
N PHE A 220 2.14 11.91 16.51
CA PHE A 220 0.89 11.95 15.73
C PHE A 220 0.57 10.65 15.00
N GLU A 221 1.54 9.74 14.82
CA GLU A 221 1.30 8.46 14.17
C GLU A 221 2.10 7.31 14.79
N GLY A 222 3.34 7.53 15.21
CA GLY A 222 4.37 6.53 15.50
C GLY A 222 4.06 5.37 16.44
N GLN A 223 5.10 4.63 16.81
CA GLN A 223 5.01 3.37 17.57
C GLN A 223 4.39 3.55 18.96
N GLN A 224 4.62 4.68 19.62
CA GLN A 224 4.16 4.93 20.99
C GLN A 224 2.70 5.41 21.06
N LYS A 225 2.07 5.69 19.93
CA LYS A 225 0.72 6.26 19.86
C LYS A 225 -0.23 5.40 19.03
N TYR A 226 -0.52 5.82 17.82
CA TYR A 226 -1.61 5.26 17.03
C TYR A 226 -1.19 4.03 16.24
N ALA A 227 -0.12 4.13 15.44
CA ALA A 227 0.32 3.03 14.58
C ALA A 227 0.75 1.79 15.37
N GLY A 228 1.44 1.96 16.52
CA GLY A 228 1.91 0.81 17.31
C GLY A 228 0.78 -0.11 17.75
N CYS A 229 -0.30 0.44 18.31
CA CYS A 229 -1.43 -0.37 18.76
C CYS A 229 -2.18 -1.06 17.59
N LEU A 230 -2.16 -0.45 16.41
CA LEU A 230 -2.77 -1.03 15.20
C LEU A 230 -1.90 -2.15 14.63
N ASN A 231 -0.58 -1.95 14.57
CA ASN A 231 0.37 -2.98 14.12
C ASN A 231 0.32 -4.21 15.04
N ASP A 232 0.27 -4.00 16.36
CA ASP A 232 0.13 -5.08 17.33
C ASP A 232 -1.20 -5.82 17.18
N LEU A 233 -2.28 -5.11 16.89
CA LEU A 233 -3.60 -5.71 16.65
C LEU A 233 -3.59 -6.58 15.38
N VAL A 234 -2.98 -6.12 14.26
CA VAL A 234 -2.85 -6.92 13.04
C VAL A 234 -2.17 -8.26 13.32
N VAL A 235 -1.05 -8.23 14.04
CA VAL A 235 -0.32 -9.46 14.41
C VAL A 235 -1.15 -10.34 15.35
N LYS A 236 -1.82 -9.76 16.34
CA LYS A 236 -2.71 -10.47 17.28
C LYS A 236 -3.86 -11.18 16.55
N GLU A 237 -4.40 -10.55 15.52
CA GLU A 237 -5.47 -11.12 14.69
C GLU A 237 -4.95 -12.14 13.65
N GLY A 238 -3.66 -12.47 13.68
CA GLY A 238 -3.04 -13.53 12.86
C GLY A 238 -2.68 -13.11 11.44
N MET A 239 -2.62 -11.81 11.15
CA MET A 239 -2.19 -11.28 9.85
C MET A 239 -0.75 -10.77 9.92
N ALA A 240 -0.03 -10.81 8.78
CA ALA A 240 1.26 -10.16 8.67
C ALA A 240 1.09 -8.64 8.64
N ASN A 241 1.88 -7.92 9.47
CA ASN A 241 1.92 -6.47 9.45
C ASN A 241 2.84 -5.99 8.32
N CYS A 242 2.30 -5.26 7.36
CA CYS A 242 3.04 -4.72 6.22
C CYS A 242 2.84 -3.20 6.15
N VAL A 243 3.81 -2.50 5.56
CA VAL A 243 3.76 -1.04 5.42
C VAL A 243 4.05 -0.63 3.98
N HIS A 244 3.29 0.33 3.49
CA HIS A 244 3.58 1.11 2.30
C HIS A 244 3.87 2.55 2.70
N ASN A 245 4.90 3.14 2.14
CA ASN A 245 5.16 4.57 2.22
C ASN A 245 5.83 5.04 0.92
N CYS A 246 5.08 5.76 0.10
CA CYS A 246 5.58 6.30 -1.16
C CYS A 246 6.09 7.75 -1.06
N ALA A 247 6.31 8.26 0.16
CA ALA A 247 6.97 9.55 0.37
C ALA A 247 8.49 9.47 0.12
N ASP A 248 9.11 10.61 0.05
CA ASP A 248 10.50 10.80 -0.40
C ASP A 248 11.56 10.32 0.61
N LEU A 249 11.51 10.77 1.86
CA LEU A 249 12.48 10.48 2.93
C LEU A 249 11.80 9.75 4.10
N PRO A 250 11.41 8.47 3.93
CA PRO A 250 10.60 7.77 4.94
C PRO A 250 11.39 7.51 6.23
N HIS A 251 10.66 7.48 7.36
CA HIS A 251 11.18 7.07 8.68
C HIS A 251 11.42 5.55 8.73
N LEU A 252 12.41 5.06 7.95
CA LEU A 252 12.69 3.62 7.77
C LEU A 252 12.94 2.90 9.10
N ASP A 253 13.69 3.49 10.03
CA ASP A 253 13.96 2.85 11.33
C ASP A 253 12.70 2.63 12.14
N THR A 254 11.73 3.54 12.05
CA THR A 254 10.44 3.39 12.72
C THR A 254 9.55 2.42 11.95
N GLN A 255 9.35 2.65 10.66
CA GLN A 255 8.37 1.91 9.86
C GLN A 255 8.82 0.47 9.52
N VAL A 256 10.10 0.22 9.37
CA VAL A 256 10.62 -1.14 9.13
C VAL A 256 10.93 -1.83 10.45
N THR A 257 11.75 -1.18 11.32
CA THR A 257 12.33 -1.86 12.48
C THR A 257 11.42 -1.81 13.71
N LYS A 258 10.94 -0.62 14.13
CA LYS A 258 10.08 -0.51 15.32
C LYS A 258 8.69 -1.11 15.09
N PHE A 259 8.10 -0.90 13.91
CA PHE A 259 6.82 -1.51 13.53
C PHE A 259 6.92 -3.00 13.22
N LYS A 260 8.13 -3.55 13.13
CA LYS A 260 8.39 -4.95 12.79
C LYS A 260 7.69 -5.38 11.50
N SER A 261 7.83 -4.55 10.48
CA SER A 261 7.15 -4.78 9.20
C SER A 261 7.64 -6.07 8.54
N THR A 262 6.71 -6.93 8.16
CA THR A 262 7.00 -8.16 7.41
C THR A 262 7.37 -7.84 5.96
N ILE A 263 6.64 -6.88 5.37
CA ILE A 263 6.91 -6.32 4.04
C ILE A 263 6.90 -4.80 4.15
N TYR A 264 7.85 -4.13 3.51
CA TYR A 264 7.88 -2.68 3.39
C TYR A 264 8.00 -2.25 1.94
N SER A 265 6.98 -1.55 1.44
CA SER A 265 6.93 -0.99 0.10
C SER A 265 7.31 0.49 0.12
N MET A 266 8.31 0.85 -0.68
CA MET A 266 8.93 2.19 -0.70
C MET A 266 8.73 2.90 -2.04
N ALA A 267 8.88 4.23 -2.03
CA ALA A 267 8.80 5.09 -3.20
C ALA A 267 9.74 4.67 -4.35
N TYR A 268 9.49 5.16 -5.54
CA TYR A 268 10.41 4.98 -6.66
C TYR A 268 11.73 5.75 -6.46
N TYR A 269 12.77 5.32 -7.17
CA TYR A 269 14.09 5.92 -7.07
C TYR A 269 14.58 6.44 -8.42
N PRO A 270 15.15 7.64 -8.46
CA PRO A 270 15.15 8.67 -7.41
C PRO A 270 13.86 9.50 -7.45
N LEU A 271 13.20 9.66 -6.30
CA LEU A 271 12.05 10.60 -6.18
C LEU A 271 12.56 12.03 -5.99
N ILE A 272 13.44 12.22 -5.00
CA ILE A 272 14.20 13.45 -4.75
C ILE A 272 15.64 13.09 -4.37
N PRO A 273 16.58 14.07 -4.34
CA PRO A 273 17.91 13.84 -3.77
C PRO A 273 17.84 13.33 -2.32
N GLY A 274 18.52 12.22 -2.06
CA GLY A 274 18.50 11.57 -0.73
C GLY A 274 17.43 10.48 -0.55
N SER A 275 16.51 10.28 -1.53
CA SER A 275 15.59 9.12 -1.51
C SER A 275 16.38 7.82 -1.46
N PRO A 276 15.93 6.80 -0.67
CA PRO A 276 16.64 5.54 -0.57
C PRO A 276 16.52 4.70 -1.84
N SER A 277 17.65 4.19 -2.35
CA SER A 277 17.67 3.19 -3.41
C SER A 277 17.49 1.77 -2.86
N ALA A 278 17.14 0.81 -3.73
CA ALA A 278 17.06 -0.60 -3.37
C ALA A 278 18.40 -1.11 -2.78
N LYS A 279 19.51 -0.80 -3.42
CA LYS A 279 20.85 -1.13 -2.94
C LYS A 279 21.13 -0.55 -1.56
N GLU A 280 20.76 0.69 -1.33
CA GLU A 280 21.01 1.37 -0.05
C GLU A 280 20.25 0.72 1.10
N VAL A 281 18.96 0.44 0.96
CA VAL A 281 18.16 -0.20 2.01
C VAL A 281 18.63 -1.63 2.31
N ILE A 282 19.07 -2.37 1.29
CA ILE A 282 19.67 -3.70 1.47
C ILE A 282 21.00 -3.56 2.23
N SER A 283 21.88 -2.64 1.80
CA SER A 283 23.19 -2.44 2.43
C SER A 283 23.11 -1.96 3.88
N LYS A 284 22.09 -1.17 4.22
CA LYS A 284 21.81 -0.71 5.60
C LYS A 284 21.18 -1.79 6.49
N GLY A 285 20.83 -2.96 5.95
CA GLY A 285 20.34 -4.10 6.72
C GLY A 285 18.82 -4.16 6.89
N TYR A 286 18.03 -3.29 6.24
CA TYR A 286 16.57 -3.35 6.35
C TYR A 286 15.99 -4.66 5.79
N SER A 287 16.65 -5.25 4.77
CA SER A 287 16.26 -6.55 4.22
C SER A 287 16.58 -7.75 5.13
N ASP A 288 17.28 -7.59 6.25
CA ASP A 288 17.63 -8.72 7.12
C ASP A 288 16.38 -9.36 7.77
N ASN A 289 15.41 -8.53 8.15
CA ASN A 289 14.18 -8.97 8.82
C ASN A 289 12.88 -8.57 8.10
N CYS A 290 12.95 -7.79 7.02
CA CYS A 290 11.81 -7.31 6.26
C CYS A 290 11.99 -7.62 4.77
N LEU A 291 10.92 -8.02 4.07
CA LEU A 291 10.91 -8.07 2.61
C LEU A 291 10.73 -6.63 2.10
N MET A 292 11.81 -6.01 1.64
CA MET A 292 11.72 -4.69 1.02
C MET A 292 11.09 -4.80 -0.37
N ALA A 293 10.29 -3.81 -0.78
CA ALA A 293 9.61 -3.79 -2.07
C ALA A 293 9.72 -2.40 -2.73
N GLY A 294 9.88 -2.37 -4.01
CA GLY A 294 9.97 -1.13 -4.84
C GLY A 294 10.87 -1.37 -6.05
N ASN A 295 11.40 -0.39 -6.72
CA ASN A 295 11.08 1.01 -6.61
C ASN A 295 11.11 1.65 -8.02
N ILE A 296 10.31 1.02 -8.92
CA ILE A 296 10.13 1.48 -10.30
C ILE A 296 9.19 2.69 -10.31
N ASP A 297 9.51 3.71 -11.11
CA ASP A 297 8.66 4.88 -11.29
C ASP A 297 7.28 4.46 -11.84
N PRO A 298 6.18 4.70 -11.08
CA PRO A 298 4.82 4.35 -11.52
C PRO A 298 4.42 5.09 -12.80
N GLN A 299 4.94 6.30 -13.06
CA GLN A 299 4.71 7.02 -14.31
C GLN A 299 5.39 6.35 -15.52
N GLY A 300 6.37 5.47 -15.28
CA GLY A 300 6.99 4.66 -16.31
C GLY A 300 6.00 3.75 -17.04
N TYR A 301 4.97 3.27 -16.33
CA TYR A 301 3.92 2.42 -16.94
C TYR A 301 3.03 3.19 -17.92
N VAL A 302 2.99 4.51 -17.81
CA VAL A 302 2.29 5.41 -18.76
C VAL A 302 3.21 5.90 -19.87
N ARG A 303 4.39 6.38 -19.49
CA ARG A 303 5.24 7.21 -20.39
C ARG A 303 6.32 6.44 -21.12
N TRP A 304 6.84 5.34 -20.54
CA TRP A 304 7.98 4.64 -21.14
C TRP A 304 7.58 3.76 -22.32
N THR A 305 8.58 3.43 -23.15
CA THR A 305 8.45 2.35 -24.13
C THR A 305 8.67 1.01 -23.44
N PRO A 306 8.21 -0.12 -24.01
CA PRO A 306 8.47 -1.46 -23.46
C PRO A 306 9.96 -1.74 -23.29
N GLU A 307 10.81 -1.31 -24.20
CA GLU A 307 12.27 -1.48 -24.13
C GLU A 307 12.87 -0.71 -22.94
N LYS A 308 12.39 0.52 -22.68
CA LYS A 308 12.82 1.30 -21.51
C LYS A 308 12.35 0.64 -20.22
N MET A 309 11.11 0.13 -20.18
CA MET A 309 10.60 -0.62 -19.04
C MET A 309 11.45 -1.85 -18.76
N GLN A 310 11.71 -2.67 -19.79
CA GLN A 310 12.58 -3.84 -19.69
C GLN A 310 13.98 -3.49 -19.17
N LYS A 311 14.64 -2.51 -19.78
CA LYS A 311 15.99 -2.09 -19.39
C LYS A 311 16.04 -1.61 -17.94
N THR A 312 15.07 -0.79 -17.52
CA THR A 312 15.02 -0.27 -16.16
C THR A 312 14.79 -1.40 -15.14
N THR A 313 13.84 -2.29 -15.40
CA THR A 313 13.56 -3.45 -14.54
C THR A 313 14.75 -4.41 -14.47
N MET A 314 15.39 -4.71 -15.59
CA MET A 314 16.59 -5.55 -15.65
C MET A 314 17.73 -4.97 -14.80
N ASN A 315 18.00 -3.66 -14.94
CA ASN A 315 19.04 -3.00 -14.16
C ASN A 315 18.76 -3.07 -12.65
N LEU A 316 17.50 -2.85 -12.25
CA LEU A 316 17.08 -2.98 -10.85
C LEU A 316 17.24 -4.43 -10.35
N CYS A 317 16.83 -5.44 -11.13
CA CYS A 317 17.03 -6.83 -10.78
C CYS A 317 18.51 -7.15 -10.53
N ASN A 318 19.40 -6.74 -11.45
CA ASN A 318 20.83 -6.99 -11.34
C ASN A 318 21.44 -6.31 -10.09
N GLU A 319 21.06 -5.06 -9.83
CA GLU A 319 21.50 -4.31 -8.64
C GLU A 319 21.04 -5.00 -7.35
N VAL A 320 19.78 -5.37 -7.27
CA VAL A 320 19.17 -6.02 -6.10
C VAL A 320 19.79 -7.39 -5.85
N VAL A 321 19.86 -8.23 -6.87
CA VAL A 321 20.46 -9.60 -6.74
C VAL A 321 21.90 -9.49 -6.26
N LYS A 322 22.69 -8.57 -6.83
CA LYS A 322 24.06 -8.34 -6.38
C LYS A 322 24.11 -7.89 -4.92
N ALA A 323 23.33 -6.88 -4.55
CA ALA A 323 23.33 -6.35 -3.18
C ALA A 323 22.89 -7.40 -2.13
N LEU A 324 21.91 -8.24 -2.46
CA LEU A 324 21.48 -9.33 -1.59
C LEU A 324 22.54 -10.42 -1.44
N LYS A 325 23.21 -10.81 -2.55
CA LYS A 325 24.33 -11.77 -2.53
C LYS A 325 25.52 -11.24 -1.72
N ASP A 326 25.87 -9.96 -1.87
CA ASP A 326 26.96 -9.29 -1.11
C ASP A 326 26.66 -9.32 0.41
N ARG A 327 25.38 -9.41 0.82
CA ARG A 327 24.93 -9.54 2.21
C ARG A 327 24.68 -10.98 2.67
N GLY A 328 24.82 -11.98 1.79
CA GLY A 328 24.50 -13.37 2.10
C GLY A 328 23.00 -13.64 2.31
N LEU A 329 22.14 -12.80 1.73
CA LEU A 329 20.68 -12.91 1.82
C LEU A 329 20.12 -13.67 0.61
N GLY A 330 18.97 -14.35 0.83
CA GLY A 330 18.12 -14.88 -0.24
C GLY A 330 17.34 -13.78 -0.97
N ALA A 331 16.21 -14.13 -1.60
CA ALA A 331 15.40 -13.24 -2.42
C ALA A 331 14.58 -12.19 -1.60
N ARG A 332 15.19 -11.53 -0.64
CA ARG A 332 14.56 -10.60 0.32
C ARG A 332 14.27 -9.20 -0.23
N TYR A 333 13.89 -9.14 -1.50
CA TYR A 333 13.42 -7.91 -2.15
C TYR A 333 12.39 -8.25 -3.22
N CYS A 334 11.26 -7.55 -3.21
CA CYS A 334 10.22 -7.65 -4.23
C CYS A 334 10.39 -6.52 -5.25
N ILE A 335 10.53 -6.85 -6.51
CA ILE A 335 10.53 -5.83 -7.58
C ILE A 335 9.10 -5.33 -7.77
N ALA A 336 8.87 -4.07 -7.46
CA ALA A 336 7.56 -3.42 -7.47
C ALA A 336 7.65 -2.01 -8.04
N SER A 337 6.51 -1.39 -8.34
CA SER A 337 6.44 0.06 -8.51
C SER A 337 6.53 0.75 -7.15
N GLY A 338 7.02 1.99 -7.14
CA GLY A 338 7.15 2.76 -5.90
C GLY A 338 5.85 3.37 -5.38
N CYS A 339 4.76 3.20 -6.10
CA CYS A 339 3.39 3.55 -5.72
C CYS A 339 2.44 2.84 -6.69
N GLU A 340 1.12 3.04 -6.55
CA GLU A 340 0.13 2.47 -7.47
C GLU A 340 0.47 2.79 -8.93
N VAL A 341 0.38 1.78 -9.80
CA VAL A 341 0.40 1.98 -11.25
C VAL A 341 -0.81 2.81 -11.63
N PRO A 342 -0.65 3.97 -12.30
CA PRO A 342 -1.77 4.86 -12.58
C PRO A 342 -2.95 4.10 -13.23
N PRO A 343 -4.18 4.25 -12.71
CA PRO A 343 -5.34 3.53 -13.23
C PRO A 343 -5.88 4.09 -14.55
N ALA A 344 -5.30 5.19 -15.04
CA ALA A 344 -5.70 5.93 -16.22
C ALA A 344 -5.74 5.05 -17.49
N LEU A 345 -6.58 5.41 -18.44
CA LEU A 345 -6.69 4.71 -19.72
C LEU A 345 -5.39 4.74 -20.54
N SER A 346 -4.55 5.75 -20.32
CA SER A 346 -3.20 5.89 -20.92
C SER A 346 -2.16 4.90 -20.38
N THR A 347 -2.44 4.21 -19.28
CA THR A 347 -1.52 3.19 -18.73
C THR A 347 -1.40 2.02 -19.70
N LYS A 348 -0.16 1.68 -20.02
CA LYS A 348 0.18 0.61 -20.96
C LYS A 348 0.22 -0.72 -20.22
N MET A 349 -0.78 -1.58 -20.44
CA MET A 349 -0.85 -2.91 -19.84
C MET A 349 0.37 -3.76 -20.21
N ASP A 350 0.92 -3.59 -21.42
CA ASP A 350 2.13 -4.27 -21.88
C ASP A 350 3.35 -3.89 -21.05
N ASN A 351 3.43 -2.67 -20.52
CA ASN A 351 4.53 -2.28 -19.63
C ASN A 351 4.46 -3.00 -18.27
N ILE A 352 3.25 -3.26 -17.75
CA ILE A 352 3.08 -4.06 -16.53
C ILE A 352 3.57 -5.49 -16.78
N LYS A 353 3.12 -6.10 -17.89
CA LYS A 353 3.55 -7.43 -18.27
C LYS A 353 5.06 -7.49 -18.54
N MET A 354 5.61 -6.51 -19.26
CA MET A 354 7.05 -6.40 -19.51
C MET A 354 7.86 -6.34 -18.21
N CYS A 355 7.41 -5.60 -17.21
CA CYS A 355 8.05 -5.56 -15.90
C CYS A 355 8.10 -6.95 -15.26
N VAL A 356 6.96 -7.63 -15.17
CA VAL A 356 6.86 -8.99 -14.58
C VAL A 356 7.72 -10.00 -15.34
N ASP A 357 7.62 -10.04 -16.67
CA ASP A 357 8.38 -10.97 -17.50
C ASP A 357 9.90 -10.72 -17.40
N THR A 358 10.31 -9.45 -17.28
CA THR A 358 11.72 -9.08 -17.06
C THR A 358 12.23 -9.60 -15.70
N VAL A 359 11.43 -9.48 -14.64
CA VAL A 359 11.83 -10.04 -13.33
C VAL A 359 11.97 -11.57 -13.39
N LYS A 360 11.07 -12.26 -14.10
CA LYS A 360 11.16 -13.72 -14.30
C LYS A 360 12.46 -14.11 -15.01
N GLN A 361 12.93 -13.30 -15.92
CA GLN A 361 14.14 -13.57 -16.70
C GLN A 361 15.42 -13.16 -15.97
N TYR A 362 15.45 -12.00 -15.32
CA TYR A 362 16.67 -11.39 -14.79
C TYR A 362 16.74 -11.32 -13.25
N GLY A 363 15.63 -11.59 -12.55
CA GLY A 363 15.59 -11.63 -11.09
C GLY A 363 16.05 -12.95 -10.47
N THR A 364 16.70 -13.83 -11.23
CA THR A 364 17.10 -15.17 -10.80
C THR A 364 18.23 -15.16 -9.79
N PHE A 365 18.22 -16.10 -8.86
CA PHE A 365 19.23 -16.32 -7.82
C PHE A 365 20.20 -17.49 -8.13
N ALA A 366 20.09 -18.08 -9.30
CA ALA A 366 20.95 -19.18 -9.75
C ALA A 366 22.41 -18.77 -9.91
#